data_db41e152520054d0740d92cd5acb8d12
#
_entry.id   db41e152520054d0740d92cd5acb8d12
#
_cell.length_a   1.000
_cell.length_b   1.000
_cell.length_c   1.000
_cell.angle_alpha   90.00
_cell.angle_beta   90.00
_cell.angle_gamma   90.00
#
_symmetry.space_group_name_H-M   'P 1'
#
loop_
_entity.id
_entity.type
_entity.pdbx_description
1 polymer ?
#
loop_
_entity_poly.entity_id
_entity_poly.type
_entity_poly.pdbx_seq_one_letter_code
_entity_poly.pdbx_strand_id
1 'polypeptide(L)'
;NRLETWEAYSDSSPVEGITEALNTYYDRNKKISIYVYGDDFPGSKGSVESVARYVDRVNRTDSTGERLMRIHAVGFPTQFGGGVSPNAIRFANLMRTLCARNGGTFVAVTDIDSRRRFRIQIPGI
;
A
#
# COMPACT_ATOMS: atom_id res chain seq x y z
N ASN A 1 -21.60 9.06 3.48
CA ASN A 1 -21.05 8.82 2.15
C ASN A 1 -19.54 8.59 2.24
N ARG A 2 -19.05 7.58 1.57
CA ARG A 2 -17.63 7.20 1.63
C ARG A 2 -16.68 8.25 1.08
N LEU A 3 -17.13 9.03 0.12
CA LEU A 3 -16.31 10.08 -0.49
C LEU A 3 -16.10 11.27 0.45
N GLU A 4 -17.01 11.47 1.38
CA GLU A 4 -16.92 12.55 2.35
C GLU A 4 -15.82 12.32 3.40
N THR A 5 -15.39 11.06 3.57
CA THR A 5 -14.34 10.71 4.52
C THR A 5 -12.96 10.62 3.87
N TRP A 6 -12.86 10.98 2.59
CA TRP A 6 -11.60 10.88 1.87
C TRP A 6 -10.73 12.09 2.17
N GLU A 7 -9.56 11.84 2.74
CA GLU A 7 -8.58 12.87 3.02
C GLU A 7 -7.35 12.68 2.15
N ALA A 8 -6.86 13.79 1.58
CA ALA A 8 -5.63 13.79 0.82
C ALA A 8 -4.49 14.29 1.71
N TYR A 9 -3.43 13.51 1.81
CA TYR A 9 -2.25 13.85 2.58
C TYR A 9 -1.18 14.40 1.64
N SER A 10 -0.74 15.64 1.87
CA SER A 10 0.18 16.34 0.99
C SER A 10 1.63 15.88 1.11
N ASP A 11 2.03 15.38 2.26
CA ASP A 11 3.35 14.79 2.48
C ASP A 11 3.21 13.28 2.51
N SER A 12 3.01 12.72 1.35
CA SER A 12 2.61 11.33 1.20
C SER A 12 3.59 10.33 1.76
N SER A 13 3.45 10.04 3.03
CA SER A 13 4.01 8.82 3.58
C SER A 13 2.93 7.75 3.53
N PRO A 14 3.12 6.68 2.76
CA PRO A 14 2.15 5.59 2.74
C PRO A 14 2.00 4.96 4.13
N VAL A 15 3.04 5.01 4.94
CA VAL A 15 3.03 4.49 6.31
C VAL A 15 2.04 5.26 7.18
N GLU A 16 2.05 6.58 7.11
CA GLU A 16 1.14 7.41 7.89
C GLU A 16 -0.32 7.18 7.47
N GLY A 17 -0.56 7.08 6.17
CA GLY A 17 -1.90 6.79 5.66
C GLY A 17 -2.42 5.43 6.09
N ILE A 18 -1.61 4.39 5.99
CA ILE A 18 -1.97 3.04 6.41
C ILE A 18 -2.19 3.00 7.92
N THR A 19 -1.30 3.60 8.70
CA THR A 19 -1.40 3.64 10.15
C THR A 19 -2.69 4.35 10.58
N GLU A 20 -2.99 5.48 9.98
CA GLU A 20 -4.19 6.24 10.27
C GLU A 20 -5.45 5.43 9.92
N ALA A 21 -5.45 4.77 8.77
CA ALA A 21 -6.58 3.94 8.37
C ALA A 21 -6.78 2.76 9.33
N LEU A 22 -5.70 2.10 9.75
CA LEU A 22 -5.77 1.01 10.71
C LEU A 22 -6.32 1.50 12.05
N ASN A 23 -5.83 2.62 12.55
CA ASN A 23 -6.25 3.14 13.85
C ASN A 23 -7.67 3.69 13.85
N THR A 24 -8.11 4.24 12.72
CA THR A 24 -9.42 4.89 12.62
C THR A 24 -10.53 3.90 12.32
N TYR A 25 -10.30 2.95 11.41
CA TYR A 25 -11.35 2.11 10.87
C TYR A 25 -11.30 0.65 11.31
N TYR A 26 -10.25 0.25 12.02
CA TYR A 26 -10.16 -1.12 12.51
C TYR A 26 -11.37 -1.46 13.38
N ASP A 27 -12.04 -2.55 13.03
CA ASP A 27 -13.21 -3.05 13.77
C ASP A 27 -13.13 -4.57 13.77
N ARG A 28 -13.06 -5.16 14.95
CA ARG A 28 -12.95 -6.61 15.12
C ARG A 28 -14.15 -7.39 14.55
N ASN A 29 -15.25 -6.71 14.29
CA ASN A 29 -16.48 -7.30 13.78
C ASN A 29 -16.67 -7.06 12.28
N LYS A 30 -15.73 -6.44 11.61
CA LYS A 30 -15.85 -6.08 10.19
C LYS A 30 -14.61 -6.49 9.41
N LYS A 31 -14.83 -6.90 8.16
CA LYS A 31 -13.76 -7.03 7.18
C LYS A 31 -13.72 -5.77 6.33
N ILE A 32 -12.57 -5.14 6.28
CA ILE A 32 -12.37 -3.87 5.60
C ILE A 32 -11.22 -4.02 4.61
N SER A 33 -11.34 -3.41 3.44
CA SER A 33 -10.25 -3.36 2.47
C SER A 33 -9.67 -1.96 2.42
N ILE A 34 -8.36 -1.87 2.53
CA ILE A 34 -7.60 -0.64 2.36
C ILE A 34 -6.95 -0.68 0.98
N TYR A 35 -7.09 0.40 0.23
CA TYR A 35 -6.44 0.57 -1.08
C TYR A 35 -5.43 1.70 -0.97
N VAL A 36 -4.17 1.37 -1.21
CA VAL A 36 -3.06 2.33 -1.13
C VAL A 36 -2.61 2.67 -2.55
N TYR A 37 -2.53 3.94 -2.85
CA TYR A 37 -2.03 4.45 -4.13
C TYR A 37 -0.82 5.32 -3.85
N GLY A 38 0.28 5.04 -4.51
CA GLY A 38 1.47 5.84 -4.28
C GLY A 38 2.65 5.44 -5.15
N ASP A 39 3.77 6.11 -4.92
CA ASP A 39 4.97 5.95 -5.72
C ASP A 39 6.25 5.99 -4.91
N ASP A 40 6.19 6.33 -3.63
CA ASP A 40 7.38 6.67 -2.88
C ASP A 40 7.30 6.23 -1.42
N PHE A 41 8.44 5.73 -0.92
CA PHE A 41 8.63 5.43 0.51
C PHE A 41 10.03 5.88 0.93
N PRO A 42 10.16 7.10 1.46
CA PRO A 42 11.46 7.62 1.89
C PRO A 42 12.08 6.81 3.03
N GLY A 43 13.40 6.62 2.95
CA GLY A 43 14.13 5.87 3.97
C GLY A 43 14.04 6.46 5.38
N SER A 44 13.75 7.75 5.49
CA SER A 44 13.57 8.43 6.77
C SER A 44 12.28 8.02 7.50
N LYS A 45 11.36 7.35 6.83
CA LYS A 45 10.05 6.97 7.40
C LYS A 45 10.03 5.56 8.02
N GLY A 46 11.18 4.93 8.13
CA GLY A 46 11.30 3.62 8.75
C GLY A 46 11.72 2.52 7.76
N SER A 47 11.87 1.32 8.25
CA SER A 47 12.19 0.17 7.43
C SER A 47 10.92 -0.59 7.04
N VAL A 48 11.00 -1.33 5.93
CA VAL A 48 9.91 -2.21 5.49
C VAL A 48 9.51 -3.16 6.61
N GLU A 49 10.50 -3.76 7.28
CA GLU A 49 10.24 -4.74 8.32
C GLU A 49 9.57 -4.12 9.56
N SER A 50 9.96 -2.93 9.96
CA SER A 50 9.35 -2.27 11.11
C SER A 50 7.88 -1.93 10.86
N VAL A 51 7.57 -1.47 9.65
CA VAL A 51 6.19 -1.18 9.26
C VAL A 51 5.36 -2.45 9.20
N ALA A 52 5.91 -3.50 8.59
CA ALA A 52 5.22 -4.78 8.48
C ALA A 52 4.88 -5.36 9.86
N ARG A 53 5.82 -5.28 10.80
CA ARG A 53 5.58 -5.75 12.18
C ARG A 53 4.53 -4.93 12.91
N TYR A 54 4.53 -3.63 12.71
CA TYR A 54 3.50 -2.78 13.30
C TYR A 54 2.11 -3.16 12.77
N VAL A 55 1.99 -3.33 11.47
CA VAL A 55 0.72 -3.73 10.84
C VAL A 55 0.28 -5.11 11.34
N ASP A 56 1.20 -6.06 11.45
CA ASP A 56 0.89 -7.39 11.98
C ASP A 56 0.32 -7.34 13.41
N ARG A 57 0.79 -6.43 14.24
CA ARG A 57 0.28 -6.28 15.60
C ARG A 57 -1.12 -5.69 15.66
N VAL A 58 -1.39 -4.72 14.80
CA VAL A 58 -2.66 -3.97 14.82
C VAL A 58 -3.74 -4.71 14.05
N ASN A 59 -3.39 -5.27 12.91
CA ASN A 59 -4.33 -5.92 12.01
C ASN A 59 -4.48 -7.39 12.38
N ARG A 60 -5.47 -7.69 13.20
CA ARG A 60 -5.73 -9.03 13.71
C ARG A 60 -6.38 -9.94 12.69
N THR A 61 -6.33 -11.23 12.94
CA THR A 61 -7.02 -12.25 12.14
C THR A 61 -8.38 -12.55 12.75
N ASP A 62 -9.29 -13.01 11.90
CA ASP A 62 -10.57 -13.54 12.33
C ASP A 62 -10.44 -15.02 12.75
N SER A 63 -11.58 -15.67 13.02
CA SER A 63 -11.64 -17.07 13.42
C SER A 63 -11.14 -18.04 12.34
N THR A 64 -11.10 -17.61 11.08
CA THR A 64 -10.61 -18.44 9.96
C THR A 64 -9.13 -18.22 9.68
N GLY A 65 -8.47 -17.31 10.38
CA GLY A 65 -7.08 -16.96 10.15
C GLY A 65 -6.85 -15.87 9.11
N GLU A 66 -7.92 -15.30 8.57
CA GLU A 66 -7.82 -14.19 7.63
C GLU A 66 -7.71 -12.85 8.34
N ARG A 67 -6.92 -11.95 7.79
CA ARG A 67 -6.80 -10.59 8.32
C ARG A 67 -8.12 -9.85 8.22
N LEU A 68 -8.47 -9.10 9.25
CA LEU A 68 -9.69 -8.29 9.27
C LEU A 68 -9.61 -7.11 8.29
N MET A 69 -8.43 -6.51 8.15
CA MET A 69 -8.21 -5.47 7.15
C MET A 69 -7.28 -6.00 6.06
N ARG A 70 -7.78 -6.06 4.84
CA ARG A 70 -6.97 -6.43 3.68
C ARG A 70 -6.31 -5.18 3.11
N ILE A 71 -5.06 -5.30 2.74
CA ILE A 71 -4.30 -4.19 2.18
C ILE A 71 -3.98 -4.50 0.72
N HIS A 72 -4.50 -3.66 -0.16
CA HIS A 72 -4.21 -3.70 -1.58
C HIS A 72 -3.45 -2.43 -1.95
N ALA A 73 -2.56 -2.52 -2.91
CA ALA A 73 -1.78 -1.36 -3.30
C ALA A 73 -1.61 -1.26 -4.82
N VAL A 74 -1.58 -0.04 -5.31
CA VAL A 74 -1.25 0.29 -6.69
C VAL A 74 -0.07 1.26 -6.66
N GLY A 75 1.03 0.86 -7.28
CA GLY A 75 2.22 1.68 -7.39
C GLY A 75 2.30 2.38 -8.72
N PHE A 76 2.69 3.65 -8.69
CA PHE A 76 2.94 4.45 -9.88
C PHE A 76 4.40 4.91 -9.87
N PRO A 77 5.32 4.05 -10.34
CA PRO A 77 6.73 4.44 -10.34
C PRO A 77 6.94 5.64 -11.24
N THR A 78 7.40 6.72 -10.64
CA THR A 78 7.72 7.94 -11.39
C THR A 78 9.04 7.74 -12.13
N GLN A 79 8.99 7.87 -13.42
CA GLN A 79 10.19 7.83 -14.26
C GLN A 79 10.52 9.25 -14.71
N PHE A 80 11.34 9.91 -13.93
CA PHE A 80 11.91 11.17 -14.36
C PHE A 80 13.42 10.98 -14.60
N GLY A 81 13.82 11.13 -15.85
CA GLY A 81 15.24 11.25 -16.19
C GLY A 81 16.09 10.00 -16.07
N GLY A 82 15.56 8.83 -16.38
CA GLY A 82 16.40 7.67 -16.66
C GLY A 82 16.53 6.63 -15.56
N GLY A 83 15.50 6.40 -14.77
CA GLY A 83 15.52 5.25 -13.87
C GLY A 83 14.53 5.33 -12.73
N VAL A 84 14.31 4.19 -12.10
CA VAL A 84 13.44 4.09 -10.93
C VAL A 84 14.22 4.57 -9.71
N SER A 85 13.64 5.48 -8.94
CA SER A 85 14.31 6.00 -7.75
C SER A 85 14.42 4.93 -6.65
N PRO A 86 15.43 5.01 -5.76
CA PRO A 86 15.51 4.12 -4.61
C PRO A 86 14.25 4.13 -3.74
N ASN A 87 13.61 5.27 -3.61
CA ASN A 87 12.37 5.39 -2.84
C ASN A 87 11.20 4.66 -3.49
N ALA A 88 11.13 4.64 -4.82
CA ALA A 88 10.13 3.87 -5.53
C ALA A 88 10.33 2.36 -5.34
N ILE A 89 11.59 1.91 -5.33
CA ILE A 89 11.91 0.50 -5.03
C ILE A 89 11.50 0.16 -3.61
N ARG A 90 11.78 1.02 -2.65
CA ARG A 90 11.37 0.83 -1.26
C ARG A 90 9.85 0.78 -1.11
N PHE A 91 9.14 1.64 -1.83
CA PHE A 91 7.68 1.61 -1.87
C PHE A 91 7.16 0.27 -2.37
N ALA A 92 7.70 -0.21 -3.48
CA ALA A 92 7.30 -1.50 -4.05
C ALA A 92 7.54 -2.65 -3.07
N ASN A 93 8.71 -2.67 -2.41
CA ASN A 93 9.03 -3.69 -1.42
C ASN A 93 8.09 -3.63 -0.22
N LEU A 94 7.79 -2.44 0.27
CA LEU A 94 6.86 -2.26 1.38
C LEU A 94 5.47 -2.77 1.00
N MET A 95 4.97 -2.36 -0.17
CA MET A 95 3.62 -2.73 -0.59
C MET A 95 3.49 -4.22 -0.88
N ARG A 96 4.50 -4.85 -1.50
CA ARG A 96 4.50 -6.31 -1.67
C ARG A 96 4.40 -7.03 -0.34
N THR A 97 5.20 -6.61 0.62
CA THR A 97 5.22 -7.23 1.94
C THR A 97 3.89 -7.04 2.66
N LEU A 98 3.37 -5.83 2.69
CA LEU A 98 2.10 -5.54 3.38
C LEU A 98 0.93 -6.24 2.72
N CYS A 99 0.83 -6.21 1.41
CA CYS A 99 -0.27 -6.86 0.70
C CYS A 99 -0.22 -8.37 0.88
N ALA A 100 0.96 -8.98 0.76
CA ALA A 100 1.12 -10.42 0.95
C ALA A 100 0.74 -10.87 2.36
N ARG A 101 1.14 -10.11 3.37
CA ARG A 101 0.85 -10.45 4.77
C ARG A 101 -0.59 -10.15 5.17
N ASN A 102 -1.27 -9.26 4.47
CA ASN A 102 -2.59 -8.79 4.84
C ASN A 102 -3.67 -9.11 3.80
N GLY A 103 -3.48 -10.20 3.08
CA GLY A 103 -4.52 -10.78 2.24
C GLY A 103 -4.91 -9.99 0.99
N GLY A 104 -4.05 -9.07 0.56
CA GLY A 104 -4.31 -8.24 -0.60
C GLY A 104 -3.33 -8.46 -1.74
N THR A 105 -3.40 -7.58 -2.73
CA THR A 105 -2.61 -7.66 -3.96
C THR A 105 -1.91 -6.33 -4.23
N PHE A 106 -0.66 -6.41 -4.63
CA PHE A 106 0.09 -5.25 -5.11
C PHE A 106 0.19 -5.29 -6.64
N VAL A 107 -0.16 -4.17 -7.25
CA VAL A 107 -0.08 -3.98 -8.69
C VAL A 107 0.78 -2.74 -8.98
N ALA A 108 1.76 -2.88 -9.85
CA ALA A 108 2.56 -1.74 -10.29
C ALA A 108 2.16 -1.36 -11.72
N VAL A 109 1.86 -0.09 -11.92
CA VAL A 109 1.63 0.47 -13.25
C VAL A 109 3.00 0.83 -13.82
N THR A 110 3.49 0.04 -14.77
CA THR A 110 4.87 0.16 -15.25
C THR A 110 5.03 1.06 -16.47
N ASP A 111 3.95 1.28 -17.20
CA ASP A 111 4.03 2.04 -18.44
C ASP A 111 2.69 2.70 -18.77
N ILE A 112 2.79 3.91 -19.28
CA ILE A 112 1.64 4.61 -19.86
C ILE A 112 1.91 4.71 -21.35
N ASP A 113 1.24 3.89 -22.14
CA ASP A 113 1.36 3.93 -23.59
C ASP A 113 0.94 5.32 -24.12
N SER A 114 1.61 5.77 -25.18
CA SER A 114 1.22 6.97 -25.92
C SER A 114 -0.23 6.94 -26.42
N ARG A 115 -0.83 5.77 -26.46
CA ARG A 115 -2.26 5.55 -26.76
C ARG A 115 -3.14 5.58 -25.52
N ARG A 116 -2.60 6.04 -24.38
CA ARG A 116 -3.29 6.12 -23.09
C ARG A 116 -3.70 4.77 -22.52
N ARG A 117 -2.92 3.74 -22.78
CA ARG A 117 -3.09 2.43 -22.14
C ARG A 117 -2.11 2.27 -21.02
N PHE A 118 -2.58 1.72 -19.92
CA PHE A 118 -1.72 1.37 -18.80
C PHE A 118 -1.30 -0.09 -18.94
N ARG A 119 0.01 -0.34 -18.83
CA ARG A 119 0.49 -1.69 -18.58
C ARG A 119 0.50 -1.94 -17.10
N ILE A 120 -0.10 -3.06 -16.72
CA ILE A 120 -0.17 -3.46 -15.32
C ILE A 120 0.66 -4.72 -15.16
N GLN A 121 1.65 -4.65 -14.27
CA GLN A 121 2.45 -5.80 -13.91
C GLN A 121 2.04 -6.26 -12.51
N ILE A 122 1.66 -7.52 -12.39
CA ILE A 122 1.27 -8.12 -11.13
C ILE A 122 2.46 -8.90 -10.59
N PRO A 123 3.06 -8.48 -9.45
CA PRO A 123 4.21 -9.17 -8.89
C PRO A 123 3.85 -10.58 -8.43
N GLY A 124 4.74 -11.53 -8.66
CA GLY A 124 4.58 -12.89 -8.20
C GLY A 124 3.79 -13.82 -9.13
N ILE A 125 3.44 -13.32 -10.31
CA ILE A 125 2.78 -14.14 -11.34
C ILE A 125 3.73 -14.45 -12.48
#